data_0ac6dd00616f8b5a50fa9d5c7ea16e8d
#
_entry.id   0ac6dd00616f8b5a50fa9d5c7ea16e8d
#
_cell.length_a   1.000
_cell.length_b   1.000
_cell.length_c   1.000
_cell.angle_alpha   90.00
_cell.angle_beta   90.00
_cell.angle_gamma   90.00
#
_symmetry.space_group_name_H-M   'P 1'
#
loop_
_entity.id
_entity.type
_entity.pdbx_description
1 polymer ?
#
loop_
_entity_poly.entity_id
_entity_poly.type
_entity_poly.pdbx_seq_one_letter_code
_entity_poly.pdbx_strand_id
1 'polypeptide(L)'
;VSEETFATLRTSAGNVVIRLFPDHAPKTVQNFVGLSEGTREWVNPETGEKSKDRFYDGLTFHRIIRGFMTQGGCPLGTGTGGPGYRFADEIHPDLRFDRPYLLAMANAGPGTNGSQFFITAGPQPHLNGKHTIFGEVEDAESRAVMDAINSVRTGPMDRPVEPVILISVDIERREV
;
A
#
# COMPACT_ATOMS: atom_id res chain seq x y z
N VAL A 1 5.66 -21.37 17.68
CA VAL A 1 4.88 -20.14 17.87
C VAL A 1 4.88 -19.38 16.55
N SER A 2 3.70 -19.13 16.02
CA SER A 2 3.57 -18.34 14.81
C SER A 2 3.44 -16.87 15.17
N GLU A 3 3.86 -16.02 14.24
CA GLU A 3 3.82 -14.57 14.39
C GLU A 3 3.02 -13.97 13.25
N GLU A 4 2.09 -13.07 13.58
CA GLU A 4 1.36 -12.29 12.60
C GLU A 4 1.91 -10.89 12.55
N THR A 5 2.00 -10.33 11.34
CA THR A 5 2.50 -8.97 11.11
C THR A 5 1.35 -8.08 10.67
N PHE A 6 1.20 -6.96 11.37
CA PHE A 6 0.17 -5.96 11.08
C PHE A 6 0.81 -4.62 10.76
N ALA A 7 0.19 -3.90 9.83
CA ALA A 7 0.55 -2.53 9.53
C ALA A 7 -0.64 -1.63 9.88
N THR A 8 -0.41 -0.59 10.66
CA THR A 8 -1.41 0.43 10.94
C THR A 8 -1.08 1.64 10.09
N LEU A 9 -1.93 1.93 9.11
CA LEU A 9 -1.84 3.16 8.33
C LEU A 9 -2.53 4.26 9.13
N ARG A 10 -1.76 5.22 9.62
CA ARG A 10 -2.30 6.39 10.30
C ARG A 10 -2.57 7.45 9.26
N THR A 11 -3.83 7.71 8.98
CA THR A 11 -4.21 8.65 7.93
C THR A 11 -4.95 9.84 8.52
N SER A 12 -5.05 10.91 7.71
CA SER A 12 -5.84 12.09 8.09
C SER A 12 -7.34 11.80 8.23
N ALA A 13 -7.81 10.66 7.73
CA ALA A 13 -9.20 10.22 7.83
C ALA A 13 -9.43 9.18 8.93
N GLY A 14 -8.38 8.71 9.59
CA GLY A 14 -8.43 7.69 10.65
C GLY A 14 -7.39 6.60 10.45
N ASN A 15 -7.38 5.63 11.33
CA ASN A 15 -6.42 4.54 11.32
C ASN A 15 -6.96 3.31 10.59
N VAL A 16 -6.10 2.66 9.82
CA VAL A 16 -6.44 1.43 9.09
C VAL A 16 -5.46 0.34 9.47
N VAL A 17 -5.95 -0.72 10.09
CA VAL A 17 -5.12 -1.87 10.49
C VAL A 17 -5.20 -2.94 9.42
N ILE A 18 -4.06 -3.36 8.91
CA ILE A 18 -3.94 -4.34 7.82
C ILE A 18 -3.12 -5.52 8.30
N ARG A 19 -3.66 -6.73 8.12
CA ARG A 19 -2.89 -7.95 8.32
C ARG A 19 -2.07 -8.23 7.07
N LEU A 20 -0.76 -8.34 7.22
CA LEU A 20 0.15 -8.62 6.12
C LEU A 20 0.31 -10.13 5.91
N PHE A 21 0.71 -10.54 4.70
CA PHE A 21 0.83 -11.94 4.30
C PHE A 21 2.29 -12.31 4.00
N PRO A 22 3.17 -12.41 5.02
CA PRO A 22 4.59 -12.69 4.78
C PRO A 22 4.86 -14.08 4.21
N ASP A 23 3.96 -15.04 4.42
CA ASP A 23 4.13 -16.39 3.86
C ASP A 23 3.79 -16.46 2.38
N HIS A 24 2.86 -15.61 1.92
CA HIS A 24 2.41 -15.56 0.53
C HIS A 24 3.26 -14.63 -0.33
N ALA A 25 3.78 -13.56 0.26
CA ALA A 25 4.55 -12.54 -0.45
C ALA A 25 5.71 -12.04 0.42
N PRO A 26 6.69 -12.91 0.72
CA PRO A 26 7.74 -12.59 1.70
C PRO A 26 8.59 -11.37 1.33
N LYS A 27 9.00 -11.25 0.09
CA LYS A 27 9.84 -10.11 -0.35
C LYS A 27 9.06 -8.81 -0.38
N THR A 28 7.80 -8.88 -0.79
CA THR A 28 6.92 -7.71 -0.84
C THR A 28 6.64 -7.20 0.57
N VAL A 29 6.35 -8.09 1.51
CA VAL A 29 6.13 -7.72 2.92
C VAL A 29 7.41 -7.15 3.52
N GLN A 30 8.58 -7.76 3.28
CA GLN A 30 9.85 -7.25 3.76
C GLN A 30 10.14 -5.83 3.24
N ASN A 31 9.84 -5.58 1.97
CA ASN A 31 9.99 -4.26 1.37
C ASN A 31 9.09 -3.23 2.05
N PHE A 32 7.82 -3.54 2.17
CA PHE A 32 6.83 -2.65 2.79
C PHE A 32 7.19 -2.35 4.24
N VAL A 33 7.50 -3.37 5.01
CA VAL A 33 7.91 -3.25 6.42
C VAL A 33 9.19 -2.42 6.56
N GLY A 34 10.19 -2.73 5.74
CA GLY A 34 11.48 -2.01 5.78
C GLY A 34 11.36 -0.54 5.45
N LEU A 35 10.57 -0.20 4.42
CA LEU A 35 10.29 1.19 4.07
C LEU A 35 9.49 1.90 5.18
N SER A 36 8.54 1.20 5.77
CA SER A 36 7.68 1.75 6.83
C SER A 36 8.45 2.05 8.11
N GLU A 37 9.37 1.14 8.49
CA GLU A 37 10.13 1.25 9.73
C GLU A 37 11.41 2.09 9.60
N GLY A 38 11.85 2.38 8.38
CA GLY A 38 13.11 3.06 8.15
C GLY A 38 14.32 2.17 8.27
N THR A 39 14.16 0.85 8.04
CA THR A 39 15.26 -0.12 8.09
C THR A 39 15.78 -0.49 6.71
N ARG A 40 15.11 -0.05 5.65
CA ARG A 40 15.49 -0.31 4.26
C ARG A 40 15.92 0.98 3.59
N GLU A 41 17.07 0.96 2.96
CA GLU A 41 17.59 2.09 2.21
C GLU A 41 16.79 2.31 0.92
N TRP A 42 16.52 3.56 0.61
CA TRP A 42 15.85 3.98 -0.62
C TRP A 42 16.52 5.24 -1.16
N VAL A 43 16.24 5.57 -2.41
CA VAL A 43 16.81 6.74 -3.07
C VAL A 43 15.72 7.79 -3.25
N ASN A 44 15.98 9.00 -2.75
CA ASN A 44 15.07 10.13 -2.90
C ASN A 44 15.03 10.55 -4.37
N PRO A 45 13.88 10.48 -5.05
CA PRO A 45 13.79 10.81 -6.47
C PRO A 45 14.00 12.28 -6.78
N GLU A 46 13.84 13.17 -5.80
CA GLU A 46 14.06 14.62 -5.99
C GLU A 46 15.53 14.99 -5.88
N THR A 47 16.29 14.34 -5.00
CA THR A 47 17.69 14.71 -4.71
C THR A 47 18.70 13.69 -5.23
N GLY A 48 18.28 12.45 -5.49
CA GLY A 48 19.18 11.35 -5.85
C GLY A 48 19.98 10.80 -4.67
N GLU A 49 19.72 11.28 -3.47
CA GLU A 49 20.44 10.85 -2.28
C GLU A 49 19.80 9.61 -1.65
N LYS A 50 20.65 8.76 -1.06
CA LYS A 50 20.20 7.58 -0.30
C LYS A 50 19.66 8.00 1.06
N SER A 51 18.61 7.35 1.52
CA SER A 51 17.97 7.63 2.80
C SER A 51 17.51 6.34 3.47
N LYS A 52 17.45 6.37 4.79
CA LYS A 52 16.79 5.37 5.62
C LYS A 52 15.68 5.96 6.47
N ASP A 53 15.21 7.15 6.13
CA ASP A 53 14.03 7.73 6.78
C ASP A 53 12.81 6.86 6.51
N ARG A 54 11.80 6.97 7.36
CA ARG A 54 10.54 6.23 7.19
C ARG A 54 9.86 6.72 5.91
N PHE A 55 9.85 5.86 4.91
CA PHE A 55 9.51 6.22 3.53
C PHE A 55 8.09 6.78 3.37
N TYR A 56 7.12 6.14 4.04
CA TYR A 56 5.71 6.46 3.84
C TYR A 56 5.21 7.66 4.65
N ASP A 57 6.00 8.18 5.58
CA ASP A 57 5.58 9.29 6.42
C ASP A 57 5.26 10.54 5.58
N GLY A 58 4.05 11.06 5.72
CA GLY A 58 3.62 12.29 5.07
C GLY A 58 3.23 12.17 3.60
N LEU A 59 3.21 10.96 3.03
CA LEU A 59 2.77 10.76 1.65
C LEU A 59 1.25 10.84 1.54
N THR A 60 0.75 10.99 0.32
CA THR A 60 -0.69 11.12 0.06
C THR A 60 -1.22 9.93 -0.73
N PHE A 61 -2.54 9.71 -0.62
CA PHE A 61 -3.25 8.82 -1.53
C PHE A 61 -3.59 9.64 -2.77
N HIS A 62 -2.71 9.59 -3.75
CA HIS A 62 -2.76 10.48 -4.92
C HIS A 62 -3.77 10.05 -5.99
N ARG A 63 -4.30 8.83 -5.89
CA ARG A 63 -5.27 8.31 -6.87
C ARG A 63 -6.32 7.48 -6.15
N ILE A 64 -7.57 7.94 -6.25
CA ILE A 64 -8.71 7.25 -5.65
C ILE A 64 -9.80 7.11 -6.70
N ILE A 65 -10.17 5.87 -7.01
CA ILE A 65 -11.27 5.57 -7.92
C ILE A 65 -12.34 4.84 -7.13
N ARG A 66 -13.47 5.48 -6.95
CA ARG A 66 -14.58 4.96 -6.16
C ARG A 66 -15.05 3.61 -6.70
N GLY A 67 -15.21 2.63 -5.82
CA GLY A 67 -15.61 1.29 -6.18
C GLY A 67 -14.51 0.43 -6.79
N PHE A 68 -13.34 1.01 -7.08
CA PHE A 68 -12.20 0.29 -7.64
C PHE A 68 -11.07 0.14 -6.62
N MET A 69 -10.38 1.23 -6.29
CA MET A 69 -9.24 1.17 -5.38
C MET A 69 -8.82 2.55 -4.87
N THR A 70 -8.00 2.54 -3.80
CA THR A 70 -7.33 3.71 -3.24
C THR A 70 -5.83 3.47 -3.33
N GLN A 71 -5.09 4.32 -4.02
CA GLN A 71 -3.66 4.14 -4.30
C GLN A 71 -2.81 5.23 -3.64
N GLY A 72 -1.69 4.82 -3.05
CA GLY A 72 -0.72 5.72 -2.42
C GLY A 72 0.69 5.16 -2.46
N GLY A 73 1.60 5.80 -1.72
CA GLY A 73 2.98 5.34 -1.60
C GLY A 73 3.95 5.90 -2.65
N CYS A 74 3.54 6.93 -3.39
CA CYS A 74 4.44 7.61 -4.33
C CYS A 74 5.13 8.78 -3.61
N PRO A 75 6.48 8.80 -3.54
CA PRO A 75 7.19 9.86 -2.85
C PRO A 75 7.03 11.25 -3.49
N LEU A 76 6.67 11.30 -4.75
CA LEU A 76 6.40 12.56 -5.46
C LEU A 76 4.92 12.97 -5.44
N GLY A 77 4.03 12.07 -5.00
CA GLY A 77 2.60 12.32 -5.00
C GLY A 77 1.98 12.39 -6.39
N THR A 78 2.68 11.93 -7.43
CA THR A 78 2.26 12.03 -8.83
C THR A 78 1.93 10.70 -9.47
N GLY A 79 2.32 9.59 -8.83
CA GLY A 79 2.21 8.25 -9.40
C GLY A 79 3.42 7.81 -10.20
N THR A 80 4.42 8.69 -10.36
CA THR A 80 5.61 8.41 -11.17
C THR A 80 6.86 8.12 -10.35
N GLY A 81 6.82 8.32 -9.03
CA GLY A 81 7.96 8.11 -8.14
C GLY A 81 7.99 6.74 -7.50
N GLY A 82 9.15 6.38 -6.97
CA GLY A 82 9.36 5.12 -6.26
C GLY A 82 10.61 5.17 -5.38
N PRO A 83 11.01 4.04 -4.82
CA PRO A 83 12.13 3.99 -3.87
C PRO A 83 13.50 3.91 -4.52
N GLY A 84 13.59 3.98 -5.84
CA GLY A 84 14.85 3.91 -6.58
C GLY A 84 15.28 2.50 -6.97
N TYR A 85 14.43 1.51 -6.77
CA TYR A 85 14.66 0.11 -7.17
C TYR A 85 13.34 -0.55 -7.54
N ARG A 86 13.42 -1.72 -8.15
CA ARG A 86 12.26 -2.54 -8.52
C ARG A 86 12.49 -3.98 -8.08
N PHE A 87 11.40 -4.72 -7.88
CA PHE A 87 11.49 -6.14 -7.55
C PHE A 87 10.35 -6.94 -8.19
N ALA A 88 10.54 -8.26 -8.24
CA ALA A 88 9.64 -9.17 -8.93
C ALA A 88 8.30 -9.33 -8.24
N ASP A 89 7.29 -9.71 -9.02
CA ASP A 89 5.96 -10.05 -8.51
C ASP A 89 6.02 -11.37 -7.72
N GLU A 90 5.16 -11.46 -6.71
CA GLU A 90 4.99 -12.67 -5.90
C GLU A 90 3.53 -13.11 -5.97
N ILE A 91 3.14 -13.67 -7.10
CA ILE A 91 1.76 -14.09 -7.33
C ILE A 91 1.53 -15.45 -6.67
N HIS A 92 0.57 -15.51 -5.75
CA HIS A 92 0.24 -16.74 -5.04
C HIS A 92 -1.14 -17.24 -5.48
N PRO A 93 -1.28 -18.54 -5.79
CA PRO A 93 -2.55 -19.09 -6.32
C PRO A 93 -3.72 -19.02 -5.33
N ASP A 94 -3.45 -18.91 -4.02
CA ASP A 94 -4.49 -18.78 -3.01
C ASP A 94 -5.02 -17.36 -2.86
N LEU A 95 -4.37 -16.38 -3.48
CA LEU A 95 -4.76 -14.97 -3.38
C LEU A 95 -5.29 -14.47 -4.71
N ARG A 96 -6.53 -13.98 -4.68
CA ARG A 96 -7.23 -13.45 -5.85
C ARG A 96 -7.93 -12.14 -5.52
N PHE A 97 -8.11 -11.30 -6.51
CA PHE A 97 -8.88 -10.05 -6.36
C PHE A 97 -10.39 -10.34 -6.42
N ASP A 98 -10.89 -11.10 -5.45
CA ASP A 98 -12.27 -11.56 -5.38
C ASP A 98 -13.13 -10.80 -4.38
N ARG A 99 -12.57 -9.78 -3.71
CA ARG A 99 -13.25 -9.02 -2.66
C ARG A 99 -12.60 -7.65 -2.44
N PRO A 100 -13.27 -6.73 -1.72
CA PRO A 100 -12.65 -5.47 -1.32
C PRO A 100 -11.64 -5.68 -0.19
N TYR A 101 -10.93 -4.59 0.15
CA TYR A 101 -10.01 -4.49 1.30
C TYR A 101 -8.71 -5.28 1.17
N LEU A 102 -8.34 -5.67 -0.04
CA LEU A 102 -7.05 -6.31 -0.30
C LEU A 102 -5.98 -5.26 -0.56
N LEU A 103 -4.83 -5.43 0.10
CA LEU A 103 -3.64 -4.59 -0.12
C LEU A 103 -2.75 -5.27 -1.15
N ALA A 104 -2.43 -4.54 -2.20
CA ALA A 104 -1.62 -5.05 -3.30
C ALA A 104 -0.65 -4.00 -3.81
N MET A 105 0.39 -4.44 -4.54
CA MET A 105 1.38 -3.54 -5.12
C MET A 105 0.91 -2.98 -6.46
N ALA A 106 0.96 -1.66 -6.59
CA ALA A 106 0.85 -1.01 -7.89
C ALA A 106 2.14 -1.23 -8.68
N ASN A 107 2.02 -1.35 -10.00
CA ASN A 107 3.18 -1.53 -10.88
C ASN A 107 2.91 -0.97 -12.28
N ALA A 108 3.95 -0.92 -13.09
CA ALA A 108 3.91 -0.49 -14.48
C ALA A 108 4.16 -1.66 -15.45
N GLY A 109 3.84 -2.87 -15.04
CA GLY A 109 4.06 -4.11 -15.76
C GLY A 109 4.80 -5.13 -14.90
N PRO A 110 5.12 -6.33 -15.45
CA PRO A 110 5.79 -7.38 -14.70
C PRO A 110 7.12 -6.93 -14.10
N GLY A 111 7.36 -7.26 -12.83
CA GLY A 111 8.65 -7.02 -12.18
C GLY A 111 8.96 -5.56 -11.89
N THR A 112 7.97 -4.69 -11.82
CA THR A 112 8.18 -3.25 -11.59
C THR A 112 7.66 -2.75 -10.24
N ASN A 113 7.58 -3.62 -9.25
CA ASN A 113 7.15 -3.25 -7.90
C ASN A 113 8.19 -2.35 -7.22
N GLY A 114 7.72 -1.34 -6.53
CA GLY A 114 8.58 -0.41 -5.79
C GLY A 114 7.96 -0.06 -4.44
N SER A 115 7.32 1.09 -4.34
CA SER A 115 6.71 1.54 -3.09
C SER A 115 5.21 1.79 -3.17
N GLN A 116 4.68 2.01 -4.35
CA GLN A 116 3.26 2.32 -4.50
C GLN A 116 2.40 1.08 -4.28
N PHE A 117 1.31 1.28 -3.57
CA PHE A 117 0.36 0.22 -3.25
C PHE A 117 -1.07 0.72 -3.44
N PHE A 118 -2.01 -0.21 -3.49
CA PHE A 118 -3.43 0.14 -3.52
C PHE A 118 -4.23 -0.82 -2.64
N ILE A 119 -5.39 -0.35 -2.19
CA ILE A 119 -6.34 -1.14 -1.43
C ILE A 119 -7.62 -1.20 -2.23
N THR A 120 -8.12 -2.41 -2.51
CA THR A 120 -9.30 -2.59 -3.35
C THR A 120 -10.57 -2.15 -2.64
N ALA A 121 -11.53 -1.63 -3.42
CA ALA A 121 -12.85 -1.24 -2.95
C ALA A 121 -13.94 -2.20 -3.42
N GLY A 122 -13.57 -3.25 -4.15
CA GLY A 122 -14.47 -4.29 -4.65
C GLY A 122 -13.68 -5.39 -5.34
N PRO A 123 -14.35 -6.44 -5.83
CA PRO A 123 -13.69 -7.47 -6.62
C PRO A 123 -13.08 -6.91 -7.91
N GLN A 124 -11.85 -7.30 -8.22
CA GLN A 124 -11.13 -6.84 -9.41
C GLN A 124 -10.46 -8.02 -10.12
N PRO A 125 -11.23 -8.96 -10.67
CA PRO A 125 -10.66 -10.18 -11.24
C PRO A 125 -9.70 -9.95 -12.42
N HIS A 126 -9.82 -8.82 -13.10
CA HIS A 126 -8.89 -8.45 -14.18
C HIS A 126 -7.46 -8.19 -13.70
N LEU A 127 -7.25 -8.02 -12.39
CA LEU A 127 -5.92 -7.80 -11.80
C LEU A 127 -5.24 -9.10 -11.37
N ASN A 128 -5.96 -10.22 -11.37
CA ASN A 128 -5.38 -11.52 -11.00
C ASN A 128 -4.16 -11.85 -11.84
N GLY A 129 -3.07 -12.29 -11.18
CA GLY A 129 -1.83 -12.65 -11.85
C GLY A 129 -0.97 -11.47 -12.29
N LYS A 130 -1.41 -10.24 -12.09
CA LYS A 130 -0.70 -9.02 -12.53
C LYS A 130 -0.17 -8.18 -11.38
N HIS A 131 -0.75 -8.29 -10.20
CA HIS A 131 -0.38 -7.52 -9.02
C HIS A 131 -0.22 -8.44 -7.81
N THR A 132 0.81 -8.18 -7.01
CA THR A 132 1.09 -8.94 -5.80
C THR A 132 0.15 -8.52 -4.68
N ILE A 133 -0.67 -9.44 -4.18
CA ILE A 133 -1.50 -9.22 -3.00
C ILE A 133 -0.67 -9.58 -1.76
N PHE A 134 -0.55 -8.66 -0.80
CA PHE A 134 0.30 -8.90 0.37
C PHE A 134 -0.33 -8.52 1.71
N GLY A 135 -1.62 -8.19 1.73
CA GLY A 135 -2.32 -7.89 2.97
C GLY A 135 -3.81 -7.73 2.78
N GLU A 136 -4.51 -7.57 3.91
CA GLU A 136 -5.96 -7.35 3.95
C GLU A 136 -6.33 -6.50 5.14
N VAL A 137 -7.23 -5.53 4.93
CA VAL A 137 -7.82 -4.73 6.00
C VAL A 137 -8.72 -5.64 6.82
N GLU A 138 -8.47 -5.76 8.11
CA GLU A 138 -9.04 -6.83 8.91
C GLU A 138 -10.31 -6.47 9.67
N ASP A 139 -10.29 -5.38 10.44
CA ASP A 139 -11.42 -5.06 11.32
C ASP A 139 -12.44 -4.12 10.69
N ALA A 140 -13.66 -4.14 11.24
CA ALA A 140 -14.77 -3.34 10.73
C ALA A 140 -14.52 -1.83 10.81
N GLU A 141 -13.82 -1.39 11.85
CA GLU A 141 -13.47 0.03 12.05
C GLU A 141 -12.53 0.52 10.95
N SER A 142 -11.48 -0.26 10.67
CA SER A 142 -10.52 0.05 9.61
C SER A 142 -11.18 0.02 8.23
N ARG A 143 -12.08 -0.93 8.00
CA ARG A 143 -12.84 -1.01 6.75
C ARG A 143 -13.73 0.21 6.54
N ALA A 144 -14.35 0.71 7.62
CA ALA A 144 -15.16 1.93 7.55
C ALA A 144 -14.30 3.15 7.19
N VAL A 145 -13.09 3.25 7.72
CA VAL A 145 -12.15 4.32 7.35
C VAL A 145 -11.77 4.22 5.87
N MET A 146 -11.48 3.02 5.37
CA MET A 146 -11.17 2.83 3.95
C MET A 146 -12.36 3.17 3.05
N ASP A 147 -13.57 2.84 3.45
CA ASP A 147 -14.77 3.20 2.70
C ASP A 147 -14.93 4.73 2.63
N ALA A 148 -14.66 5.42 3.74
CA ALA A 148 -14.70 6.88 3.78
C ALA A 148 -13.64 7.48 2.85
N ILE A 149 -12.41 6.97 2.87
CA ILE A 149 -11.34 7.44 1.99
C ILE A 149 -11.69 7.21 0.53
N ASN A 150 -12.21 6.03 0.20
CA ASN A 150 -12.57 5.69 -1.19
C ASN A 150 -13.77 6.49 -1.71
N SER A 151 -14.49 7.15 -0.81
CA SER A 151 -15.68 7.95 -1.15
C SER A 151 -15.41 9.44 -1.23
N VAL A 152 -14.17 9.90 -1.02
CA VAL A 152 -13.84 11.33 -1.08
C VAL A 152 -14.03 11.87 -2.49
N ARG A 153 -14.30 13.17 -2.57
CA ARG A 153 -14.44 13.85 -3.85
C ARG A 153 -13.09 13.91 -4.56
N THR A 154 -13.09 13.54 -5.84
CA THR A 154 -11.88 13.57 -6.67
C THR A 154 -12.03 14.56 -7.83
N GLY A 155 -10.90 15.01 -8.32
CA GLY A 155 -10.78 15.89 -9.48
C GLY A 155 -10.04 15.22 -10.63
N PRO A 156 -9.39 15.99 -11.50
CA PRO A 156 -8.64 15.45 -12.64
C PRO A 156 -7.61 14.40 -12.20
N MET A 157 -7.45 13.34 -12.99
CA MET A 157 -6.54 12.23 -12.75
C MET A 157 -6.89 11.41 -11.48
N ASP A 158 -8.16 11.44 -11.07
CA ASP A 158 -8.64 10.74 -9.87
C ASP A 158 -7.93 11.16 -8.58
N ARG A 159 -7.45 12.37 -8.55
CA ARG A 159 -6.78 12.94 -7.38
C ARG A 159 -7.80 13.51 -6.41
N PRO A 160 -7.69 13.22 -5.09
CA PRO A 160 -8.60 13.82 -4.10
C PRO A 160 -8.55 15.33 -4.16
N VAL A 161 -9.73 15.98 -4.11
CA VAL A 161 -9.84 17.43 -4.05
C VAL A 161 -9.21 17.96 -2.76
N GLU A 162 -9.49 17.28 -1.63
CA GLU A 162 -8.79 17.51 -0.38
C GLU A 162 -7.81 16.36 -0.15
N PRO A 163 -6.51 16.66 0.06
CA PRO A 163 -5.52 15.59 0.22
C PRO A 163 -5.83 14.66 1.38
N VAL A 164 -5.75 13.35 1.13
CA VAL A 164 -5.78 12.34 2.18
C VAL A 164 -4.34 11.96 2.47
N ILE A 165 -3.87 12.29 3.67
CA ILE A 165 -2.47 12.14 4.04
C ILE A 165 -2.25 10.83 4.79
N LEU A 166 -1.25 10.08 4.36
CA LEU A 166 -0.70 8.95 5.10
C LEU A 166 0.34 9.52 6.07
N ILE A 167 -0.06 9.71 7.32
CA ILE A 167 0.79 10.35 8.33
C ILE A 167 1.98 9.45 8.65
N SER A 168 1.72 8.17 8.87
CA SER A 168 2.76 7.18 9.14
C SER A 168 2.22 5.78 8.93
N VAL A 169 3.14 4.81 8.85
CA VAL A 169 2.81 3.38 8.86
C VAL A 169 3.55 2.75 10.03
N ASP A 170 2.81 2.22 10.99
CA ASP A 170 3.38 1.56 12.16
C ASP A 170 3.26 0.05 12.00
N ILE A 171 4.36 -0.66 12.21
CA ILE A 171 4.39 -2.12 12.08
C ILE A 171 4.31 -2.74 13.47
N GLU A 172 3.45 -3.75 13.60
CA GLU A 172 3.28 -4.51 14.83
C GLU A 172 3.40 -6.00 14.52
N ARG A 173 4.14 -6.71 15.36
CA ARG A 173 4.28 -8.16 15.29
C ARG A 173 3.59 -8.74 16.51
N ARG A 174 2.64 -9.64 16.29
CA ARG A 174 1.86 -10.29 17.34
C ARG A 174 2.08 -11.79 17.32
N GLU A 175 2.30 -12.35 18.48
CA GLU A 175 2.34 -13.81 18.65
C GLU A 175 0.91 -14.37 18.65
N VAL A 176 0.74 -15.53 18.01
CA VAL A 176 -0.57 -16.16 17.86
C VAL A 176 -0.54 -17.56 18.48
#